data_c87a0fb95946f809ab0a02f0509370ef
#
_entry.id   c87a0fb95946f809ab0a02f0509370ef
#
_cell.length_a   1.000
_cell.length_b   1.000
_cell.length_c   1.000
_cell.angle_alpha   90.00
_cell.angle_beta   90.00
_cell.angle_gamma   90.00
#
_symmetry.space_group_name_H-M   'P 1'
#
loop_
_entity.id
_entity.type
_entity.pdbx_description
1 polymer ?
#
loop_
_entity_poly.entity_id
_entity_poly.type
_entity_poly.pdbx_seq_one_letter_code
_entity_poly.pdbx_strand_id
1 'polypeptide(L)'
;MDRLALIIGNSKYQRVGTLKNPQNDATDIASILSTLGFEVDYYLDLNISKMETAVRDYLLKLDEFSTGLFFFAGHGMQIDGINFLVPTDCELKDKAKTMLSCFNINKYLEGISHYKGKTNICILDACRDNPYSVS
;
A
#
# COMPACT_ATOMS: atom_id res chain seq x y z
N MET A 1 -15.15 -13.31 -13.64
CA MET A 1 -14.00 -13.76 -12.90
C MET A 1 -13.74 -12.87 -11.72
N ASP A 2 -13.58 -13.48 -10.60
CA ASP A 2 -13.67 -12.80 -9.31
C ASP A 2 -12.28 -12.42 -8.80
N ARG A 3 -11.66 -11.47 -9.49
CA ARG A 3 -10.33 -10.96 -9.15
C ARG A 3 -10.38 -9.47 -8.91
N LEU A 4 -9.99 -9.05 -7.71
CA LEU A 4 -9.94 -7.65 -7.32
C LEU A 4 -8.50 -7.24 -7.05
N ALA A 5 -8.12 -6.07 -7.52
CA ALA A 5 -6.81 -5.48 -7.23
C ALA A 5 -6.95 -4.08 -6.68
N LEU A 6 -6.15 -3.78 -5.66
CA LEU A 6 -5.91 -2.41 -5.19
C LEU A 6 -4.47 -2.05 -5.52
N ILE A 7 -4.28 -0.96 -6.24
CA ILE A 7 -2.97 -0.50 -6.67
C ILE A 7 -2.76 0.93 -6.20
N ILE A 8 -1.67 1.16 -5.46
CA ILE A 8 -1.31 2.47 -4.95
C ILE A 8 0.13 2.78 -5.37
N GLY A 9 0.32 3.92 -6.02
CA GLY A 9 1.65 4.43 -6.35
C GLY A 9 1.84 5.82 -5.77
N ASN A 10 2.79 5.97 -4.84
CA ASN A 10 3.11 7.25 -4.21
C ASN A 10 4.50 7.71 -4.62
N SER A 11 4.57 8.89 -5.23
CA SER A 11 5.84 9.46 -5.68
C SER A 11 6.02 10.93 -5.30
N LYS A 12 4.94 11.69 -5.17
CA LYS A 12 5.00 13.13 -4.86
C LYS A 12 4.85 13.37 -3.36
N TYR A 13 5.92 13.09 -2.64
CA TYR A 13 5.95 13.26 -1.19
C TYR A 13 6.18 14.72 -0.82
N GLN A 14 5.47 15.18 0.22
CA GLN A 14 5.55 16.56 0.67
C GLN A 14 6.83 16.86 1.47
N ARG A 15 7.31 15.88 2.25
CA ARG A 15 8.41 16.07 3.21
C ARG A 15 9.56 15.09 3.08
N VAL A 16 9.43 14.10 2.21
CA VAL A 16 10.50 13.16 1.88
C VAL A 16 10.77 13.24 0.39
N GLY A 17 11.84 12.62 -0.07
CA GLY A 17 12.25 12.72 -1.48
C GLY A 17 11.19 12.22 -2.45
N THR A 18 11.00 12.94 -3.54
CA THR A 18 10.13 12.52 -4.63
C THR A 18 10.74 11.32 -5.36
N LEU A 19 9.91 10.35 -5.71
CA LEU A 19 10.29 9.19 -6.51
C LEU A 19 9.73 9.32 -7.91
N LYS A 20 10.47 8.80 -8.91
CA LYS A 20 10.04 8.89 -10.31
C LYS A 20 9.25 7.68 -10.78
N ASN A 21 9.61 6.49 -10.30
CA ASN A 21 9.11 5.24 -10.86
C ASN A 21 7.79 4.71 -10.26
N PRO A 22 7.39 5.03 -9.00
CA PRO A 22 6.19 4.42 -8.43
C PRO A 22 4.92 4.68 -9.24
N GLN A 23 4.77 5.87 -9.85
CA GLN A 23 3.60 6.17 -10.68
C GLN A 23 3.58 5.31 -11.94
N ASN A 24 4.73 5.18 -12.61
CA ASN A 24 4.84 4.37 -13.81
C ASN A 24 4.60 2.89 -13.50
N ASP A 25 5.20 2.39 -12.42
CA ASP A 25 5.04 1.00 -12.01
C ASP A 25 3.58 0.70 -11.66
N ALA A 26 2.92 1.58 -10.90
CA ALA A 26 1.51 1.41 -10.55
C ALA A 26 0.61 1.45 -11.79
N THR A 27 0.86 2.37 -12.72
CA THR A 27 0.09 2.49 -13.96
C THR A 27 0.25 1.25 -14.83
N ASP A 28 1.48 0.76 -14.98
CA ASP A 28 1.77 -0.42 -15.80
C ASP A 28 1.12 -1.67 -15.21
N ILE A 29 1.22 -1.87 -13.90
CA ILE A 29 0.60 -3.00 -13.22
C ILE A 29 -0.93 -2.94 -13.32
N ALA A 30 -1.51 -1.75 -13.13
CA ALA A 30 -2.96 -1.57 -13.27
C ALA A 30 -3.43 -1.97 -14.66
N SER A 31 -2.71 -1.55 -15.69
CA SER A 31 -3.03 -1.89 -17.08
C SER A 31 -2.94 -3.39 -17.34
N ILE A 32 -1.87 -4.03 -16.88
CA ILE A 32 -1.67 -5.47 -17.06
C ILE A 32 -2.77 -6.25 -16.34
N LEU A 33 -3.07 -5.92 -15.09
CA LEU A 33 -4.07 -6.63 -14.31
C LEU A 33 -5.46 -6.48 -14.90
N SER A 34 -5.78 -5.31 -15.46
CA SER A 34 -7.04 -5.11 -16.17
C SER A 34 -7.19 -6.07 -17.35
N THR A 35 -6.11 -6.28 -18.11
CA THR A 35 -6.13 -7.24 -19.23
C THR A 35 -6.26 -8.69 -18.76
N LEU A 36 -5.85 -8.98 -17.52
CA LEU A 36 -5.95 -10.31 -16.93
C LEU A 36 -7.29 -10.57 -16.22
N GLY A 37 -8.26 -9.68 -16.39
CA GLY A 37 -9.60 -9.85 -15.85
C GLY A 37 -9.78 -9.41 -14.41
N PHE A 38 -8.84 -8.65 -13.86
CA PHE A 38 -9.00 -8.06 -12.54
C PHE A 38 -9.90 -6.83 -12.62
N GLU A 39 -10.76 -6.65 -11.62
CA GLU A 39 -11.33 -5.35 -11.35
C GLU A 39 -10.28 -4.57 -10.58
N VAL A 40 -9.89 -3.40 -11.08
CA VAL A 40 -8.75 -2.65 -10.56
C VAL A 40 -9.21 -1.33 -9.97
N ASP A 41 -8.91 -1.13 -8.68
CA ASP A 41 -8.98 0.17 -8.02
C ASP A 41 -7.55 0.72 -7.95
N TYR A 42 -7.33 1.88 -8.57
CA TYR A 42 -6.00 2.39 -8.83
C TYR A 42 -5.91 3.84 -8.37
N TYR A 43 -4.86 4.13 -7.60
CA TYR A 43 -4.66 5.46 -7.00
C TYR A 43 -3.21 5.89 -7.06
N LEU A 44 -2.99 7.18 -7.23
CA LEU A 44 -1.68 7.81 -7.19
C LEU A 44 -1.66 8.88 -6.09
N ASP A 45 -0.54 8.93 -5.35
CA ASP A 45 -0.25 10.01 -4.40
C ASP A 45 -1.30 10.18 -3.29
N LEU A 46 -1.50 9.10 -2.52
CA LEU A 46 -2.45 9.11 -1.41
C LEU A 46 -1.80 9.60 -0.10
N ASN A 47 -2.51 10.45 0.63
CA ASN A 47 -2.19 10.77 2.01
C ASN A 47 -2.65 9.64 2.94
N ILE A 48 -2.33 9.72 4.24
CA ILE A 48 -2.66 8.65 5.18
C ILE A 48 -4.17 8.37 5.25
N SER A 49 -4.98 9.42 5.33
CA SER A 49 -6.43 9.26 5.41
C SER A 49 -7.00 8.54 4.20
N LYS A 50 -6.54 8.91 3.01
CA LYS A 50 -6.98 8.28 1.76
C LYS A 50 -6.44 6.87 1.60
N MET A 51 -5.22 6.58 2.07
CA MET A 51 -4.69 5.22 2.09
C MET A 51 -5.54 4.31 2.97
N GLU A 52 -5.87 4.77 4.17
CA GLU A 52 -6.70 3.99 5.08
C GLU A 52 -8.08 3.72 4.49
N THR A 53 -8.68 4.72 3.86
CA THR A 53 -9.96 4.57 3.17
C THR A 53 -9.87 3.59 2.01
N ALA A 54 -8.85 3.70 1.17
CA ALA A 54 -8.67 2.82 0.02
C ALA A 54 -8.51 1.36 0.43
N VAL A 55 -7.72 1.10 1.47
CA VAL A 55 -7.51 -0.27 1.98
C VAL A 55 -8.80 -0.80 2.61
N ARG A 56 -9.49 0.02 3.39
CA ARG A 56 -10.77 -0.39 4.00
C ARG A 56 -11.81 -0.75 2.93
N ASP A 57 -11.96 0.10 1.92
CA ASP A 57 -12.93 -0.13 0.85
C ASP A 57 -12.58 -1.39 0.06
N TYR A 58 -11.28 -1.62 -0.20
CA TYR A 58 -10.80 -2.84 -0.83
C TYR A 58 -11.16 -4.07 0.00
N LEU A 59 -10.90 -4.04 1.29
CA LEU A 59 -11.19 -5.19 2.17
C LEU A 59 -12.69 -5.49 2.23
N LEU A 60 -13.54 -4.46 2.28
CA LEU A 60 -14.99 -4.66 2.27
C LEU A 60 -15.46 -5.24 0.94
N LYS A 61 -14.91 -4.78 -0.16
CA LYS A 61 -15.25 -5.22 -1.50
C LYS A 61 -14.75 -6.64 -1.78
N LEU A 62 -13.65 -7.04 -1.14
CA LEU A 62 -13.01 -8.34 -1.34
C LEU A 62 -13.93 -9.52 -1.01
N ASP A 63 -14.95 -9.29 -0.19
CA ASP A 63 -15.92 -10.33 0.16
C ASP A 63 -16.58 -10.95 -1.08
N GLU A 64 -16.77 -10.20 -2.13
CA GLU A 64 -17.41 -10.64 -3.38
C GLU A 64 -16.43 -11.26 -4.39
N PHE A 65 -15.16 -11.38 -4.04
CA PHE A 65 -14.12 -11.86 -4.96
C PHE A 65 -13.40 -13.08 -4.38
N SER A 66 -12.89 -13.94 -5.27
CA SER A 66 -12.14 -15.13 -4.87
C SER A 66 -10.64 -14.86 -4.76
N THR A 67 -10.15 -13.85 -5.46
CA THR A 67 -8.72 -13.49 -5.47
C THR A 67 -8.57 -11.98 -5.26
N GLY A 68 -7.68 -11.62 -4.35
CA GLY A 68 -7.32 -10.24 -4.11
C GLY A 68 -5.83 -10.01 -4.32
N LEU A 69 -5.47 -8.87 -4.90
CA LEU A 69 -4.09 -8.46 -5.08
C LEU A 69 -3.94 -7.02 -4.60
N PHE A 70 -3.02 -6.82 -3.67
CA PHE A 70 -2.64 -5.48 -3.22
C PHE A 70 -1.23 -5.17 -3.69
N PHE A 71 -1.07 -4.10 -4.44
CA PHE A 71 0.23 -3.62 -4.92
C PHE A 71 0.47 -2.21 -4.40
N PHE A 72 1.65 -1.99 -3.84
CA PHE A 72 2.09 -0.65 -3.44
C PHE A 72 3.49 -0.39 -3.98
N ALA A 73 3.67 0.76 -4.61
CA ALA A 73 4.97 1.29 -5.01
C ALA A 73 5.17 2.67 -4.38
N GLY A 74 6.30 2.88 -3.70
CA GLY A 74 6.61 4.12 -3.03
C GLY A 74 7.67 3.94 -1.94
N HIS A 75 7.75 4.90 -1.03
CA HIS A 75 8.61 4.77 0.14
C HIS A 75 8.00 3.80 1.16
N GLY A 76 8.86 2.99 1.74
CA GLY A 76 8.51 2.13 2.86
C GLY A 76 9.57 2.24 3.94
N MET A 77 9.23 1.84 5.16
CA MET A 77 10.17 1.78 6.25
C MET A 77 9.81 0.68 7.22
N GLN A 78 10.79 0.22 7.97
CA GLN A 78 10.59 -0.75 9.03
C GLN A 78 10.98 -0.12 10.36
N ILE A 79 10.06 -0.09 11.32
CA ILE A 79 10.28 0.47 12.65
C ILE A 79 9.82 -0.59 13.66
N ASP A 80 10.73 -0.98 14.56
CA ASP A 80 10.45 -2.00 15.59
C ASP A 80 9.90 -3.31 14.99
N GLY A 81 10.43 -3.71 13.85
CA GLY A 81 10.01 -4.93 13.15
C GLY A 81 8.71 -4.81 12.39
N ILE A 82 8.06 -3.65 12.39
CA ILE A 82 6.80 -3.42 11.68
C ILE A 82 7.08 -2.68 10.38
N ASN A 83 6.49 -3.16 9.29
CA ASN A 83 6.59 -2.51 7.99
C ASN A 83 5.51 -1.45 7.84
N PHE A 84 5.93 -0.26 7.44
CA PHE A 84 5.04 0.86 7.17
C PHE A 84 5.15 1.28 5.71
N LEU A 85 4.01 1.59 5.11
CA LEU A 85 3.93 2.22 3.79
C LEU A 85 3.77 3.72 4.01
N VAL A 86 4.55 4.50 3.27
CA VAL A 86 4.65 5.94 3.51
C VAL A 86 3.62 6.68 2.66
N PRO A 87 2.67 7.39 3.30
CA PRO A 87 1.75 8.27 2.57
C PRO A 87 2.45 9.56 2.18
N THR A 88 1.83 10.33 1.28
CA THR A 88 2.45 11.55 0.73
C THR A 88 2.63 12.66 1.77
N ASP A 89 1.87 12.63 2.85
CA ASP A 89 1.89 13.62 3.92
C ASP A 89 2.65 13.16 5.19
N CYS A 90 3.45 12.10 5.07
CA CYS A 90 4.20 11.55 6.21
C CYS A 90 5.15 12.58 6.83
N GLU A 91 5.18 12.61 8.16
CA GLU A 91 6.11 13.45 8.92
C GLU A 91 7.16 12.57 9.61
N LEU A 92 8.44 12.79 9.28
CA LEU A 92 9.57 12.05 9.85
C LEU A 92 10.22 12.83 11.00
N LYS A 93 9.42 13.36 11.95
CA LYS A 93 9.94 14.20 13.03
C LYS A 93 10.45 13.38 14.22
N ASP A 94 9.63 12.46 14.69
CA ASP A 94 10.02 11.53 15.74
C ASP A 94 9.34 10.19 15.49
N LYS A 95 9.84 9.18 16.19
CA LYS A 95 9.39 7.80 15.98
C LYS A 95 7.89 7.63 16.19
N ALA A 96 7.36 8.19 17.28
CA ALA A 96 5.94 8.04 17.60
C ALA A 96 5.06 8.71 16.54
N LYS A 97 5.38 9.94 16.14
CA LYS A 97 4.62 10.66 15.11
C LYS A 97 4.72 9.99 13.76
N THR A 98 5.90 9.48 13.41
CA THR A 98 6.09 8.74 12.16
C THR A 98 5.20 7.49 12.13
N MET A 99 5.19 6.70 13.20
CA MET A 99 4.35 5.51 13.28
C MET A 99 2.86 5.84 13.18
N LEU A 100 2.43 6.97 13.74
CA LEU A 100 1.04 7.41 13.66
C LEU A 100 0.65 7.97 12.30
N SER A 101 1.61 8.52 11.56
CA SER A 101 1.35 9.17 10.27
C SER A 101 1.58 8.26 9.06
N CYS A 102 2.04 7.03 9.28
CA CYS A 102 2.30 6.07 8.21
C CYS A 102 1.35 4.89 8.29
N PHE A 103 1.19 4.20 7.17
CA PHE A 103 0.27 3.07 7.09
C PHE A 103 0.95 1.79 7.57
N ASN A 104 0.48 1.25 8.69
CA ASN A 104 0.96 -0.02 9.24
C ASN A 104 0.38 -1.16 8.38
N ILE A 105 1.25 -1.93 7.72
CA ILE A 105 0.83 -3.03 6.84
C ILE A 105 0.00 -4.10 7.58
N ASN A 106 0.16 -4.20 8.89
CA ASN A 106 -0.61 -5.16 9.69
C ASN A 106 -2.12 -4.91 9.63
N LYS A 107 -2.55 -3.67 9.38
CA LYS A 107 -3.98 -3.36 9.17
C LYS A 107 -4.54 -4.12 7.97
N TYR A 108 -3.78 -4.18 6.87
CA TYR A 108 -4.14 -4.96 5.69
C TYR A 108 -4.08 -6.46 6.00
N LEU A 109 -3.01 -6.92 6.62
CA LEU A 109 -2.82 -8.35 6.91
C LEU A 109 -3.90 -8.90 7.84
N GLU A 110 -4.27 -8.15 8.87
CA GLU A 110 -5.37 -8.51 9.77
C GLU A 110 -6.70 -8.57 9.00
N GLY A 111 -6.93 -7.61 8.13
CA GLY A 111 -8.15 -7.58 7.31
C GLY A 111 -8.30 -8.81 6.45
N ILE A 112 -7.24 -9.20 5.71
CA ILE A 112 -7.32 -10.38 4.83
C ILE A 112 -7.38 -11.69 5.61
N SER A 113 -6.94 -11.71 6.87
CA SER A 113 -7.01 -12.93 7.69
C SER A 113 -8.44 -13.41 7.94
N HIS A 114 -9.42 -12.54 7.78
CA HIS A 114 -10.84 -12.88 7.89
C HIS A 114 -11.40 -13.57 6.66
N TYR A 115 -10.66 -13.58 5.54
CA TYR A 115 -11.12 -14.14 4.27
C TYR A 115 -10.45 -15.49 4.01
N LYS A 116 -10.87 -16.51 4.76
CA LYS A 116 -10.39 -17.88 4.58
C LYS A 116 -10.91 -18.44 3.26
N GLY A 117 -10.07 -19.21 2.58
CA GLY A 117 -10.43 -19.81 1.30
C GLY A 117 -10.25 -18.91 0.09
N LYS A 118 -9.80 -17.68 0.28
CA LYS A 118 -9.47 -16.77 -0.82
C LYS A 118 -7.95 -16.73 -1.05
N THR A 119 -7.57 -16.47 -2.28
CA THR A 119 -6.16 -16.23 -2.63
C THR A 119 -5.85 -14.74 -2.47
N ASN A 120 -4.87 -14.42 -1.65
CA ASN A 120 -4.44 -13.03 -1.43
C ASN A 120 -2.97 -12.89 -1.79
N ILE A 121 -2.69 -11.95 -2.68
CA ILE A 121 -1.36 -11.63 -3.16
C ILE A 121 -1.03 -10.21 -2.72
N CYS A 122 0.13 -10.03 -2.08
CA CYS A 122 0.61 -8.71 -1.67
C CYS A 122 1.98 -8.47 -2.28
N ILE A 123 2.09 -7.40 -3.06
CA ILE A 123 3.34 -7.02 -3.71
C ILE A 123 3.73 -5.61 -3.24
N LEU A 124 4.87 -5.52 -2.59
CA LEU A 124 5.39 -4.25 -2.07
C LEU A 124 6.69 -3.92 -2.80
N ASP A 125 6.66 -2.88 -3.61
CA ASP A 125 7.83 -2.34 -4.29
C ASP A 125 8.29 -1.09 -3.51
N ALA A 126 8.92 -1.34 -2.35
CA ALA A 126 9.32 -0.30 -1.43
C ALA A 126 10.54 -0.74 -0.62
N CYS A 127 11.41 0.23 -0.29
CA CYS A 127 12.51 -0.01 0.64
C CYS A 127 11.97 -0.17 2.06
N ARG A 128 12.73 -0.88 2.90
CA ARG A 128 12.38 -1.08 4.30
C ARG A 128 13.44 -0.46 5.21
N ASP A 129 13.81 0.77 4.92
CA ASP A 129 14.78 1.49 5.73
C ASP A 129 14.18 1.84 7.09
N ASN A 130 14.98 1.70 8.14
CA ASN A 130 14.59 2.18 9.46
C ASN A 130 15.34 3.50 9.72
N PRO A 131 14.65 4.65 9.60
CA PRO A 131 15.31 5.94 9.78
C PRO A 131 15.72 6.21 11.22
N TYR A 132 15.29 5.36 12.15
CA TYR A 132 15.58 5.49 13.58
C TYR A 132 16.53 4.41 14.08
N SER A 133 17.06 3.54 13.21
CA SER A 133 18.05 2.56 13.63
C SER A 133 19.37 3.25 13.93
N VAL A 134 20.00 2.85 15.01
CA VAL A 134 21.34 3.29 15.34
C VAL A 134 22.30 2.34 14.63
N SER A 135 23.05 2.88 13.69
CA SER A 135 24.07 2.12 13.00
C SER A 135 25.31 1.95 13.87
#